data_18915be4cfc2fad6af592786b4b2883e
#
_entry.id   18915be4cfc2fad6af592786b4b2883e
#
_cell.length_a   1.000
_cell.length_b   1.000
_cell.length_c   1.000
_cell.angle_alpha   90.00
_cell.angle_beta   90.00
_cell.angle_gamma   90.00
#
_symmetry.space_group_name_H-M   'P 1'
#
loop_
_entity.id
_entity.type
_entity.pdbx_description
1 polymer ?
#
loop_
_entity_poly.entity_id
_entity_poly.type
_entity_poly.pdbx_seq_one_letter_code
_entity_poly.pdbx_strand_id
1 'polypeptide(L)'
;MIVLRRLALSINGIVLVMASMASAQDTTGINADFLRRRPYSPYADRAFLTDVYFGDTHVHTSISADAGGGGTRLKPRDSYRFARGEQVTSNTGQPVKLEHPYDFYMITDHSDGMGAINDIISGAPNIVADESGRKFHEAFAKGGPEAAKAALELVRQFAQGEISEALNYQPGNPAYKRVWDDLIQAAEEFNEPGRFTAFIAFEWTSLVK
;
A
#
# COMPACT_ATOMS: atom_id res chain seq x y z
N MET A 1 47.38 -42.22 -6.11
CA MET A 1 48.05 -41.19 -5.27
C MET A 1 47.58 -39.74 -5.60
N ILE A 2 46.38 -39.58 -6.11
CA ILE A 2 45.83 -38.27 -6.56
C ILE A 2 44.55 -37.85 -5.78
N VAL A 3 43.97 -38.76 -4.98
CA VAL A 3 42.69 -38.50 -4.30
C VAL A 3 42.87 -37.83 -2.94
N LEU A 4 44.04 -37.94 -2.30
CA LEU A 4 44.30 -37.36 -0.95
C LEU A 4 44.67 -35.85 -0.96
N ARG A 5 45.00 -35.24 -2.10
CA ARG A 5 45.34 -33.81 -2.16
C ARG A 5 44.17 -32.85 -2.35
N ARG A 6 42.96 -33.37 -2.67
CA ARG A 6 41.77 -32.52 -2.83
C ARG A 6 40.92 -32.36 -1.59
N LEU A 7 41.14 -33.20 -0.57
CA LEU A 7 40.41 -33.11 0.72
C LEU A 7 41.04 -32.12 1.69
N ALA A 8 42.32 -31.81 1.54
CA ALA A 8 43.02 -30.89 2.45
C ALA A 8 42.74 -29.39 2.18
N LEU A 9 42.29 -29.04 0.93
CA LEU A 9 41.97 -27.65 0.59
C LEU A 9 40.55 -27.23 1.00
N SER A 10 39.62 -28.15 1.21
CA SER A 10 38.25 -27.83 1.61
C SER A 10 38.09 -27.56 3.13
N ILE A 11 38.99 -28.11 3.94
CA ILE A 11 38.93 -27.91 5.39
C ILE A 11 39.48 -26.54 5.81
N ASN A 12 40.50 -26.04 5.11
CA ASN A 12 41.06 -24.70 5.38
C ASN A 12 40.11 -23.53 4.92
N GLY A 13 39.25 -23.76 3.91
CA GLY A 13 38.28 -22.78 3.49
C GLY A 13 37.11 -22.60 4.48
N ILE A 14 36.71 -23.67 5.15
CA ILE A 14 35.61 -23.65 6.11
C ILE A 14 36.06 -23.01 7.45
N VAL A 15 37.29 -23.21 7.88
CA VAL A 15 37.81 -22.59 9.09
C VAL A 15 38.02 -21.08 8.94
N LEU A 16 38.34 -20.61 7.72
CA LEU A 16 38.51 -19.17 7.47
C LEU A 16 37.18 -18.40 7.42
N VAL A 17 36.09 -19.05 6.99
CA VAL A 17 34.74 -18.43 6.95
C VAL A 17 34.11 -18.37 8.35
N MET A 18 34.43 -19.29 9.23
CA MET A 18 33.94 -19.27 10.62
C MET A 18 34.69 -18.27 11.51
N ALA A 19 35.91 -17.88 11.17
CA ALA A 19 36.65 -16.87 11.91
C ALA A 19 36.24 -15.44 11.62
N SER A 20 35.56 -15.19 10.49
CA SER A 20 35.07 -13.85 10.12
C SER A 20 33.68 -13.52 10.68
N MET A 21 32.99 -14.46 11.32
CA MET A 21 31.69 -14.19 11.97
C MET A 21 31.80 -13.93 13.49
N ALA A 22 32.97 -13.91 14.04
CA ALA A 22 33.20 -13.69 15.47
C ALA A 22 33.69 -12.29 15.86
N SER A 23 33.57 -11.31 14.94
CA SER A 23 33.65 -9.91 15.38
C SER A 23 32.24 -9.44 15.76
N ALA A 24 31.75 -9.96 16.89
CA ALA A 24 30.72 -9.26 17.62
C ALA A 24 31.26 -7.86 17.90
N GLN A 25 30.60 -6.83 17.33
CA GLN A 25 30.92 -5.46 17.65
C GLN A 25 30.89 -5.33 19.16
N ASP A 26 32.04 -4.95 19.71
CA ASP A 26 32.16 -4.60 21.11
C ASP A 26 31.27 -3.39 21.39
N THR A 27 30.06 -3.66 21.89
CA THR A 27 29.10 -2.65 22.33
C THR A 27 29.39 -2.09 23.70
N THR A 28 30.54 -2.47 24.32
CA THR A 28 30.92 -2.04 25.66
C THR A 28 31.30 -0.57 25.79
N GLY A 29 31.31 0.19 24.65
CA GLY A 29 31.58 1.62 24.66
C GLY A 29 30.36 2.51 24.88
N ILE A 30 29.12 1.99 24.90
CA ILE A 30 27.94 2.78 25.22
C ILE A 30 27.81 2.89 26.72
N ASN A 31 28.27 4.01 27.29
CA ASN A 31 28.13 4.31 28.69
C ASN A 31 26.65 4.30 29.06
N ALA A 32 26.26 3.39 29.96
CA ALA A 32 24.88 3.28 30.46
C ALA A 32 24.36 4.61 31.04
N ASP A 33 25.26 5.44 31.58
CA ASP A 33 24.91 6.80 32.03
C ASP A 33 24.60 7.77 30.91
N PHE A 34 25.18 7.58 29.71
CA PHE A 34 24.81 8.37 28.52
C PHE A 34 23.37 8.09 28.09
N LEU A 35 22.96 6.82 28.14
CA LEU A 35 21.57 6.42 27.84
C LEU A 35 20.59 6.90 28.90
N ARG A 36 21.00 7.02 30.15
CA ARG A 36 20.18 7.54 31.26
C ARG A 36 20.04 9.05 31.27
N ARG A 37 20.98 9.79 30.70
CA ARG A 37 21.01 11.27 30.74
C ARG A 37 20.33 11.95 29.57
N ARG A 38 20.06 11.23 28.49
CA ARG A 38 19.27 11.75 27.37
C ARG A 38 18.00 10.91 27.23
N PRO A 39 16.85 11.46 27.57
CA PRO A 39 15.60 10.79 27.25
C PRO A 39 15.60 10.59 25.72
N TYR A 40 15.69 9.33 25.31
CA TYR A 40 15.64 8.92 23.89
C TYR A 40 14.32 9.31 23.26
N SER A 41 13.31 9.48 24.09
CA SER A 41 11.97 9.90 23.70
C SER A 41 11.50 10.99 24.65
N PRO A 42 10.74 12.01 24.21
CA PRO A 42 10.09 12.97 25.09
C PRO A 42 9.14 12.32 26.10
N TYR A 43 8.90 11.01 25.95
CA TYR A 43 8.07 10.18 26.83
C TYR A 43 8.90 9.27 27.76
N ALA A 44 10.25 9.27 27.65
CA ALA A 44 11.10 8.62 28.65
C ALA A 44 10.79 9.23 30.01
N ASP A 45 10.55 8.43 31.02
CA ASP A 45 10.09 8.81 32.36
C ASP A 45 8.60 9.17 32.51
N ARG A 46 7.78 8.99 31.46
CA ARG A 46 6.32 9.06 31.57
C ARG A 46 5.74 7.66 31.68
N ALA A 47 4.57 7.54 32.33
CA ALA A 47 3.79 6.32 32.30
C ALA A 47 3.44 5.99 30.83
N PHE A 48 3.96 4.91 30.31
CA PHE A 48 3.59 4.42 28.99
C PHE A 48 2.12 4.01 28.98
N LEU A 49 1.47 4.21 27.83
CA LEU A 49 0.18 3.60 27.60
C LEU A 49 0.32 2.08 27.79
N THR A 50 -0.56 1.51 28.60
CA THR A 50 -0.59 0.06 28.86
C THR A 50 -1.47 -0.67 27.86
N ASP A 51 -2.21 0.08 27.05
CA ASP A 51 -3.12 -0.45 26.06
C ASP A 51 -2.38 -0.77 24.76
N VAL A 52 -2.74 -1.89 24.14
CA VAL A 52 -2.27 -2.29 22.81
C VAL A 52 -3.34 -1.93 21.81
N TYR A 53 -2.96 -1.22 20.75
CA TYR A 53 -3.84 -0.82 19.67
C TYR A 53 -3.56 -1.65 18.44
N PHE A 54 -4.62 -2.11 17.77
CA PHE A 54 -4.56 -2.91 16.57
C PHE A 54 -5.17 -2.16 15.38
N GLY A 55 -4.49 -2.23 14.25
CA GLY A 55 -4.96 -1.58 13.04
C GLY A 55 -4.15 -1.98 11.83
N ASP A 56 -4.46 -1.38 10.69
CA ASP A 56 -3.74 -1.58 9.45
C ASP A 56 -3.35 -0.22 8.87
N THR A 57 -2.11 -0.12 8.41
CA THR A 57 -1.53 1.09 7.83
C THR A 57 -1.18 0.95 6.35
N HIS A 58 -1.57 -0.16 5.71
CA HIS A 58 -1.30 -0.39 4.29
C HIS A 58 -2.49 -1.11 3.63
N VAL A 59 -3.44 -0.34 3.16
CA VAL A 59 -4.68 -0.86 2.59
C VAL A 59 -5.02 -0.15 1.29
N HIS A 60 -5.35 -0.95 0.27
CA HIS A 60 -5.79 -0.46 -1.03
C HIS A 60 -7.26 -0.75 -1.26
N THR A 61 -7.96 0.20 -1.85
CA THR A 61 -9.38 0.11 -2.19
C THR A 61 -9.60 0.08 -3.71
N SER A 62 -10.84 0.17 -4.15
CA SER A 62 -11.17 0.16 -5.59
C SER A 62 -10.61 1.37 -6.35
N ILE A 63 -10.21 2.44 -5.67
CA ILE A 63 -9.65 3.62 -6.32
C ILE A 63 -8.13 3.52 -6.55
N SER A 64 -7.45 2.55 -5.96
CA SER A 64 -6.06 2.23 -6.24
C SER A 64 -5.91 1.55 -7.60
N ALA A 65 -4.90 1.94 -8.38
CA ALA A 65 -4.70 1.42 -9.73
C ALA A 65 -4.52 -0.11 -9.74
N ASP A 66 -3.78 -0.65 -8.78
CA ASP A 66 -3.50 -2.08 -8.63
C ASP A 66 -4.71 -2.86 -8.10
N ALA A 67 -5.26 -2.47 -6.95
CA ALA A 67 -6.38 -3.16 -6.33
C ALA A 67 -7.65 -3.07 -7.19
N GLY A 68 -7.98 -1.88 -7.70
CA GLY A 68 -9.11 -1.69 -8.59
C GLY A 68 -8.96 -2.45 -9.91
N GLY A 69 -7.76 -2.44 -10.51
CA GLY A 69 -7.40 -3.23 -11.69
C GLY A 69 -7.45 -4.73 -11.42
N GLY A 70 -7.05 -5.16 -10.23
CA GLY A 70 -7.09 -6.53 -9.74
C GLY A 70 -8.48 -7.05 -9.36
N GLY A 71 -9.50 -6.20 -9.39
CA GLY A 71 -10.89 -6.60 -9.16
C GLY A 71 -11.50 -6.15 -7.83
N THR A 72 -10.79 -5.39 -7.00
CA THR A 72 -11.36 -4.79 -5.79
C THR A 72 -12.45 -3.79 -6.16
N ARG A 73 -13.60 -3.87 -5.50
CA ARG A 73 -14.77 -3.01 -5.75
C ARG A 73 -15.22 -2.22 -4.53
N LEU A 74 -14.72 -2.57 -3.35
CA LEU A 74 -14.99 -1.83 -2.13
C LEU A 74 -14.28 -0.46 -2.18
N LYS A 75 -15.05 0.58 -1.91
CA LYS A 75 -14.59 1.98 -1.90
C LYS A 75 -14.01 2.35 -0.51
N PRO A 76 -13.37 3.50 -0.36
CA PRO A 76 -12.83 3.94 0.93
C PRO A 76 -13.83 3.85 2.09
N ARG A 77 -15.07 4.30 1.92
CA ARG A 77 -16.10 4.22 2.98
C ARG A 77 -16.44 2.78 3.35
N ASP A 78 -16.51 1.86 2.38
CA ASP A 78 -16.75 0.45 2.66
C ASP A 78 -15.58 -0.16 3.43
N SER A 79 -14.36 0.24 3.10
CA SER A 79 -13.14 -0.19 3.79
C SER A 79 -13.12 0.29 5.25
N TYR A 80 -13.46 1.55 5.53
CA TYR A 80 -13.59 2.05 6.89
C TYR A 80 -14.72 1.34 7.66
N ARG A 81 -15.86 1.06 7.03
CA ARG A 81 -16.95 0.30 7.64
C ARG A 81 -16.48 -1.10 8.06
N PHE A 82 -15.75 -1.77 7.17
CA PHE A 82 -15.16 -3.08 7.47
C PHE A 82 -14.17 -2.99 8.64
N ALA A 83 -13.26 -2.00 8.63
CA ALA A 83 -12.31 -1.77 9.71
C ALA A 83 -13.00 -1.53 11.08
N ARG A 84 -14.14 -0.87 11.08
CA ARG A 84 -14.98 -0.66 12.28
C ARG A 84 -15.82 -1.88 12.68
N GLY A 85 -15.63 -3.03 12.00
CA GLY A 85 -16.34 -4.28 12.29
C GLY A 85 -17.77 -4.33 11.74
N GLU A 86 -18.11 -3.51 10.76
CA GLU A 86 -19.36 -3.65 10.03
C GLU A 86 -19.23 -4.73 8.94
N GLN A 87 -20.35 -5.36 8.59
CA GLN A 87 -20.38 -6.31 7.49
C GLN A 87 -20.34 -5.57 6.15
N VAL A 88 -19.47 -6.03 5.26
CA VAL A 88 -19.42 -5.62 3.84
C VAL A 88 -19.56 -6.83 2.94
N THR A 89 -19.78 -6.61 1.64
CA THR A 89 -19.86 -7.69 0.64
C THR A 89 -18.55 -7.72 -0.14
N SER A 90 -17.88 -8.87 -0.14
CA SER A 90 -16.64 -9.07 -0.90
C SER A 90 -16.87 -9.02 -2.41
N ASN A 91 -15.79 -8.93 -3.19
CA ASN A 91 -15.82 -8.96 -4.66
C ASN A 91 -16.48 -10.23 -5.22
N THR A 92 -16.48 -11.32 -4.45
CA THR A 92 -17.10 -12.61 -4.80
C THR A 92 -18.54 -12.74 -4.30
N GLY A 93 -19.12 -11.67 -3.73
CA GLY A 93 -20.50 -11.63 -3.26
C GLY A 93 -20.71 -12.21 -1.86
N GLN A 94 -19.65 -12.55 -1.14
CA GLN A 94 -19.74 -13.12 0.20
C GLN A 94 -19.80 -12.01 1.26
N PRO A 95 -20.62 -12.14 2.31
CA PRO A 95 -20.60 -11.26 3.44
C PRO A 95 -19.31 -11.51 4.26
N VAL A 96 -18.60 -10.44 4.57
CA VAL A 96 -17.37 -10.47 5.37
C VAL A 96 -17.43 -9.42 6.48
N LYS A 97 -16.85 -9.75 7.61
CA LYS A 97 -16.84 -8.90 8.80
C LYS A 97 -15.62 -9.25 9.65
N LEU A 98 -14.98 -8.25 10.25
CA LEU A 98 -13.97 -8.48 11.30
C LEU A 98 -14.65 -8.95 12.58
N GLU A 99 -14.06 -9.92 13.27
CA GLU A 99 -14.52 -10.34 14.60
C GLU A 99 -14.29 -9.24 15.64
N HIS A 100 -13.13 -8.57 15.54
CA HIS A 100 -12.77 -7.43 16.37
C HIS A 100 -12.51 -6.21 15.48
N PRO A 101 -13.19 -5.07 15.71
CA PRO A 101 -12.87 -3.82 15.05
C PRO A 101 -11.43 -3.40 15.27
N TYR A 102 -10.85 -2.71 14.31
CA TYR A 102 -9.56 -2.04 14.49
C TYR A 102 -9.69 -0.78 15.35
N ASP A 103 -8.60 -0.37 15.99
CA ASP A 103 -8.49 0.88 16.73
C ASP A 103 -8.07 2.03 15.81
N PHE A 104 -7.32 1.71 14.76
CA PHE A 104 -6.89 2.67 13.74
C PHE A 104 -6.82 2.04 12.36
N TYR A 105 -6.92 2.88 11.32
CA TYR A 105 -6.89 2.41 9.94
C TYR A 105 -6.38 3.48 8.99
N MET A 106 -5.57 3.07 8.03
CA MET A 106 -4.98 3.94 7.04
C MET A 106 -5.22 3.38 5.65
N ILE A 107 -6.00 4.08 4.84
CA ILE A 107 -6.16 3.76 3.43
C ILE A 107 -5.02 4.42 2.68
N THR A 108 -4.24 3.62 1.97
CA THR A 108 -3.02 4.02 1.27
C THR A 108 -3.11 3.68 -0.21
N ASP A 109 -4.22 4.03 -0.85
CA ASP A 109 -4.35 3.88 -2.30
C ASP A 109 -3.19 4.58 -3.02
N HIS A 110 -2.67 3.97 -4.10
CA HIS A 110 -1.61 4.60 -4.90
C HIS A 110 -2.00 6.00 -5.34
N SER A 111 -1.13 6.98 -5.07
CA SER A 111 -1.34 8.38 -5.47
C SER A 111 -1.31 8.56 -6.98
N ASP A 112 -0.54 7.72 -7.67
CA ASP A 112 -0.38 7.77 -9.11
C ASP A 112 -1.62 7.16 -9.80
N GLY A 113 -2.38 8.00 -10.47
CA GLY A 113 -3.61 7.58 -11.15
C GLY A 113 -4.77 7.26 -10.21
N MET A 114 -4.75 7.73 -8.96
CA MET A 114 -5.81 7.47 -7.97
C MET A 114 -7.19 7.78 -8.55
N GLY A 115 -8.07 6.78 -8.54
CA GLY A 115 -9.44 6.86 -9.04
C GLY A 115 -9.60 6.67 -10.55
N ALA A 116 -8.55 6.77 -11.36
CA ALA A 116 -8.65 6.58 -12.81
C ALA A 116 -9.23 5.21 -13.16
N ILE A 117 -8.73 4.15 -12.53
CA ILE A 117 -9.21 2.78 -12.80
C ILE A 117 -10.70 2.61 -12.46
N ASN A 118 -11.16 3.25 -11.40
CA ASN A 118 -12.57 3.21 -11.00
C ASN A 118 -13.47 3.94 -12.01
N ASP A 119 -13.03 5.11 -12.48
CA ASP A 119 -13.75 5.88 -13.48
C ASP A 119 -13.72 5.19 -14.86
N ILE A 120 -12.63 4.53 -15.23
CA ILE A 120 -12.54 3.68 -16.42
C ILE A 120 -13.56 2.53 -16.34
N ILE A 121 -13.57 1.78 -15.26
CA ILE A 121 -14.47 0.62 -15.09
C ILE A 121 -15.93 1.06 -15.09
N SER A 122 -16.25 2.17 -14.45
CA SER A 122 -17.62 2.71 -14.39
C SER A 122 -18.08 3.42 -15.69
N GLY A 123 -17.18 3.69 -16.62
CA GLY A 123 -17.50 4.45 -17.82
C GLY A 123 -17.84 5.91 -17.55
N ALA A 124 -17.07 6.57 -16.68
CA ALA A 124 -17.29 7.97 -16.35
C ALA A 124 -17.30 8.85 -17.62
N PRO A 125 -18.14 9.91 -17.67
CA PRO A 125 -18.32 10.71 -18.90
C PRO A 125 -17.02 11.27 -19.50
N ASN A 126 -16.09 11.72 -18.67
CA ASN A 126 -14.77 12.20 -19.12
C ASN A 126 -13.91 11.07 -19.72
N ILE A 127 -14.08 9.86 -19.26
CA ILE A 127 -13.35 8.68 -19.76
C ILE A 127 -13.92 8.24 -21.11
N VAL A 128 -15.23 8.03 -21.21
CA VAL A 128 -15.84 7.53 -22.46
C VAL A 128 -15.87 8.56 -23.58
N ALA A 129 -15.72 9.84 -23.28
CA ALA A 129 -15.55 10.90 -24.26
C ALA A 129 -14.17 10.84 -24.96
N ASP A 130 -13.16 10.31 -24.28
CA ASP A 130 -11.83 10.09 -24.84
C ASP A 130 -11.75 8.74 -25.55
N GLU A 131 -11.10 8.68 -26.72
CA GLU A 131 -11.01 7.43 -27.51
C GLU A 131 -10.24 6.34 -26.79
N SER A 132 -9.11 6.68 -26.14
CA SER A 132 -8.31 5.76 -25.36
C SER A 132 -9.08 5.28 -24.13
N GLY A 133 -9.71 6.20 -23.41
CA GLY A 133 -10.55 5.89 -22.25
C GLY A 133 -11.69 4.94 -22.58
N ARG A 134 -12.37 5.16 -23.70
CA ARG A 134 -13.44 4.27 -24.17
C ARG A 134 -12.91 2.86 -24.47
N LYS A 135 -11.75 2.75 -25.15
CA LYS A 135 -11.12 1.44 -25.43
C LYS A 135 -10.78 0.67 -24.13
N PHE A 136 -10.24 1.37 -23.14
CA PHE A 136 -9.97 0.76 -21.85
C PHE A 136 -11.26 0.34 -21.13
N HIS A 137 -12.27 1.19 -21.10
CA HIS A 137 -13.57 0.87 -20.54
C HIS A 137 -14.18 -0.40 -21.16
N GLU A 138 -14.21 -0.48 -22.49
CA GLU A 138 -14.72 -1.65 -23.23
C GLU A 138 -13.90 -2.92 -22.94
N ALA A 139 -12.58 -2.80 -22.80
CA ALA A 139 -11.72 -3.94 -22.50
C ALA A 139 -11.93 -4.46 -21.07
N PHE A 140 -12.06 -3.56 -20.09
CA PHE A 140 -12.38 -3.94 -18.71
C PHE A 140 -13.79 -4.54 -18.60
N ALA A 141 -14.75 -4.05 -19.37
CA ALA A 141 -16.11 -4.60 -19.39
C ALA A 141 -16.19 -6.04 -19.93
N LYS A 142 -15.26 -6.44 -20.81
CA LYS A 142 -15.15 -7.83 -21.28
C LYS A 142 -14.64 -8.78 -20.19
N GLY A 143 -13.85 -8.27 -19.24
CA GLY A 143 -13.26 -9.09 -18.17
C GLY A 143 -12.17 -10.06 -18.68
N GLY A 144 -11.74 -10.95 -17.80
CA GLY A 144 -10.81 -12.02 -18.14
C GLY A 144 -9.48 -11.54 -18.74
N PRO A 145 -8.96 -12.25 -19.78
CA PRO A 145 -7.68 -11.93 -20.40
C PRO A 145 -7.62 -10.52 -21.03
N GLU A 146 -8.72 -10.03 -21.57
CA GLU A 146 -8.82 -8.68 -22.15
C GLU A 146 -8.65 -7.59 -21.09
N ALA A 147 -9.31 -7.73 -19.95
CA ALA A 147 -9.14 -6.80 -18.83
C ALA A 147 -7.73 -6.84 -18.27
N ALA A 148 -7.12 -8.03 -18.12
CA ALA A 148 -5.75 -8.18 -17.66
C ALA A 148 -4.74 -7.51 -18.63
N LYS A 149 -4.92 -7.70 -19.93
CA LYS A 149 -4.09 -7.03 -20.95
C LYS A 149 -4.26 -5.52 -20.91
N ALA A 150 -5.49 -5.04 -20.76
CA ALA A 150 -5.78 -3.61 -20.65
C ALA A 150 -5.14 -3.00 -19.40
N ALA A 151 -5.16 -3.69 -18.26
CA ALA A 151 -4.51 -3.23 -17.03
C ALA A 151 -2.99 -3.07 -17.20
N LEU A 152 -2.32 -4.07 -17.82
CA LEU A 152 -0.89 -3.99 -18.11
C LEU A 152 -0.55 -2.85 -19.08
N GLU A 153 -1.37 -2.66 -20.12
CA GLU A 153 -1.17 -1.59 -21.09
C GLU A 153 -1.40 -0.21 -20.46
N LEU A 154 -2.38 -0.06 -19.58
CA LEU A 154 -2.63 1.17 -18.84
C LEU A 154 -1.42 1.55 -17.98
N VAL A 155 -0.87 0.59 -17.22
CA VAL A 155 0.35 0.79 -16.42
C VAL A 155 1.54 1.16 -17.30
N ARG A 156 1.72 0.49 -18.44
CA ARG A 156 2.80 0.79 -19.40
C ARG A 156 2.70 2.23 -19.92
N GLN A 157 1.53 2.63 -20.41
CA GLN A 157 1.30 3.98 -20.94
C GLN A 157 1.53 5.04 -19.86
N PHE A 158 1.06 4.78 -18.63
CA PHE A 158 1.28 5.68 -17.51
C PHE A 158 2.77 5.84 -17.21
N ALA A 159 3.50 4.73 -17.07
CA ALA A 159 4.94 4.73 -16.76
C ALA A 159 5.79 5.41 -17.86
N GLN A 160 5.35 5.34 -19.12
CA GLN A 160 6.04 5.95 -20.25
C GLN A 160 5.59 7.38 -20.55
N GLY A 161 4.57 7.88 -19.84
CA GLY A 161 3.99 9.21 -20.11
C GLY A 161 3.22 9.28 -21.44
N GLU A 162 2.76 8.13 -21.95
CA GLU A 162 1.98 8.01 -23.19
C GLU A 162 0.48 7.99 -22.95
N ILE A 163 0.05 8.06 -21.70
CA ILE A 163 -1.35 8.04 -21.31
C ILE A 163 -2.07 9.31 -21.81
N SER A 164 -3.32 9.18 -22.26
CA SER A 164 -4.11 10.34 -22.65
C SER A 164 -4.39 11.26 -21.47
N GLU A 165 -4.58 12.56 -21.74
CA GLU A 165 -4.84 13.55 -20.69
C GLU A 165 -6.10 13.22 -19.87
N ALA A 166 -7.12 12.65 -20.50
CA ALA A 166 -8.36 12.24 -19.85
C ALA A 166 -8.15 11.13 -18.80
N LEU A 167 -7.12 10.31 -18.99
CA LEU A 167 -6.75 9.20 -18.10
C LEU A 167 -5.62 9.60 -17.13
N ASN A 168 -4.98 10.73 -17.32
CA ASN A 168 -3.84 11.19 -16.54
C ASN A 168 -4.30 11.83 -15.22
N TYR A 169 -4.72 11.00 -14.28
CA TYR A 169 -5.15 11.41 -12.95
C TYR A 169 -3.91 11.71 -12.08
N GLN A 170 -3.54 12.98 -12.03
CA GLN A 170 -2.41 13.51 -11.24
C GLN A 170 -2.79 14.86 -10.62
N PRO A 171 -1.99 15.39 -9.68
CA PRO A 171 -2.20 16.72 -9.11
C PRO A 171 -2.39 17.78 -10.22
N GLY A 172 -3.47 18.53 -10.13
CA GLY A 172 -3.90 19.49 -11.14
C GLY A 172 -5.06 19.02 -12.01
N ASN A 173 -5.31 17.71 -12.11
CA ASN A 173 -6.46 17.17 -12.80
C ASN A 173 -7.72 17.29 -11.90
N PRO A 174 -8.84 17.86 -12.38
CA PRO A 174 -10.06 18.01 -11.59
C PRO A 174 -10.68 16.69 -11.11
N ALA A 175 -10.58 15.62 -11.90
CA ALA A 175 -11.10 14.32 -11.53
C ALA A 175 -10.24 13.70 -10.41
N TYR A 176 -8.90 13.84 -10.50
CA TYR A 176 -8.00 13.44 -9.43
C TYR A 176 -8.31 14.19 -8.13
N LYS A 177 -8.46 15.52 -8.21
CA LYS A 177 -8.80 16.34 -7.03
C LYS A 177 -10.10 15.88 -6.38
N ARG A 178 -11.13 15.60 -7.16
CA ARG A 178 -12.41 15.09 -6.66
C ARG A 178 -12.23 13.80 -5.86
N VAL A 179 -11.44 12.85 -6.39
CA VAL A 179 -11.18 11.56 -5.73
C VAL A 179 -10.42 11.76 -4.42
N TRP A 180 -9.40 12.62 -4.43
CA TRP A 180 -8.63 12.94 -3.24
C TRP A 180 -9.48 13.64 -2.17
N ASP A 181 -10.29 14.62 -2.55
CA ASP A 181 -11.20 15.29 -1.62
C ASP A 181 -12.22 14.30 -1.01
N ASP A 182 -12.72 13.33 -1.80
CA ASP A 182 -13.64 12.30 -1.31
C ASP A 182 -12.96 11.32 -0.35
N LEU A 183 -11.69 10.98 -0.58
CA LEU A 183 -10.90 10.17 0.35
C LEU A 183 -10.68 10.88 1.69
N ILE A 184 -10.30 12.17 1.65
CA ILE A 184 -10.19 13.00 2.86
C ILE A 184 -11.52 13.01 3.60
N GLN A 185 -12.61 13.31 2.91
CA GLN A 185 -13.93 13.36 3.50
C GLN A 185 -14.33 11.99 4.11
N ALA A 186 -14.01 10.89 3.45
CA ALA A 186 -14.26 9.56 3.99
C ALA A 186 -13.48 9.31 5.29
N ALA A 187 -12.20 9.70 5.35
CA ALA A 187 -11.41 9.56 6.57
C ALA A 187 -12.01 10.39 7.72
N GLU A 188 -12.33 11.65 7.47
CA GLU A 188 -12.94 12.55 8.49
C GLU A 188 -14.31 12.04 8.98
N GLU A 189 -15.13 11.48 8.07
CA GLU A 189 -16.46 10.93 8.37
C GLU A 189 -16.38 9.74 9.32
N PHE A 190 -15.33 8.91 9.19
CA PHE A 190 -15.15 7.71 10.02
C PHE A 190 -14.25 7.91 11.23
N ASN A 191 -13.50 9.01 11.30
CA ASN A 191 -12.63 9.30 12.43
C ASN A 191 -13.47 9.61 13.69
N GLU A 192 -13.31 8.79 14.72
CA GLU A 192 -14.03 8.90 16.00
C GLU A 192 -12.99 8.91 17.14
N PRO A 193 -12.54 10.11 17.57
CA PRO A 193 -11.50 10.24 18.59
C PRO A 193 -11.80 9.44 19.86
N GLY A 194 -10.82 8.66 20.31
CA GLY A 194 -10.94 7.79 21.48
C GLY A 194 -11.57 6.42 21.21
N ARG A 195 -12.01 6.16 19.99
CA ARG A 195 -12.60 4.87 19.60
C ARG A 195 -12.01 4.31 18.32
N PHE A 196 -11.87 5.11 17.28
CA PHE A 196 -11.32 4.70 15.99
C PHE A 196 -10.59 5.88 15.33
N THR A 197 -9.35 5.68 14.95
CA THR A 197 -8.58 6.70 14.25
C THR A 197 -8.49 6.36 12.75
N ALA A 198 -9.08 7.19 11.92
CA ALA A 198 -8.94 7.13 10.47
C ALA A 198 -7.86 8.12 10.02
N PHE A 199 -6.78 7.60 9.42
CA PHE A 199 -5.71 8.45 8.88
C PHE A 199 -5.99 8.82 7.43
N ILE A 200 -5.71 10.07 7.07
CA ILE A 200 -5.65 10.52 5.68
C ILE A 200 -4.27 10.17 5.16
N ALA A 201 -4.20 9.32 4.13
CA ALA A 201 -2.95 8.80 3.61
C ALA A 201 -3.03 8.47 2.12
N PHE A 202 -1.90 8.14 1.54
CA PHE A 202 -1.74 7.57 0.20
C PHE A 202 -0.42 6.81 0.15
N GLU A 203 -0.30 5.89 -0.79
CA GLU A 203 0.99 5.29 -1.14
C GLU A 203 1.64 6.08 -2.28
N TRP A 204 2.87 6.52 -2.05
CA TRP A 204 3.68 7.15 -3.08
C TRP A 204 4.49 6.10 -3.83
N THR A 205 4.36 6.11 -5.17
CA THR A 205 5.12 5.23 -6.06
C THR A 205 6.16 6.03 -6.81
N SER A 206 7.42 5.67 -6.66
CA SER A 206 8.50 6.26 -7.46
C SER A 206 8.53 5.63 -8.85
N LEU A 207 8.03 6.35 -9.84
CA LEU A 207 8.22 5.96 -11.23
C LEU A 207 9.49 6.61 -11.75
N VAL A 208 10.53 5.80 -11.95
CA VAL A 208 11.77 6.24 -12.60
C VAL A 208 11.52 6.25 -14.10
N LYS A 209 11.65 7.44 -14.72
CA LYS A 209 11.61 7.60 -16.18
C LYS A 209 12.95 7.20 -16.78
#